data_0d79dc24a1db9e01b4721d1e013c920c
#
_entry.id   0d79dc24a1db9e01b4721d1e013c920c
#
_cell.length_a   1.000
_cell.length_b   1.000
_cell.length_c   1.000
_cell.angle_alpha   90.00
_cell.angle_beta   90.00
_cell.angle_gamma   90.00
#
_symmetry.space_group_name_H-M   'P 1'
#
loop_
_entity.id
_entity.type
_entity.pdbx_description
1 polymer ?
#
loop_
_entity_poly.entity_id
_entity_poly.type
_entity_poly.pdbx_seq_one_letter_code
_entity_poly.pdbx_strand_id
1 'polypeptide(L)'
;MNSRRYLHMLLVAAVTAGLAGCGFHLRGAMDFAFDTVAVTPETGGAVAPELIRTLGDRIRPVVPKQDQEPPQVIVDILSEGREKSVVGTNSSGQVREFQLRLRVKFRMRTPQGRTLIEETEIAQQRDISFSEVAVLSKEAEEGLLFRDMQSDIVQQLLRRMAAVKTLSP
;
A
#
# COMPACT_ATOMS: atom_id res chain seq x y z
N MET A 1 -18.78 49.28 -29.96
CA MET A 1 -18.46 49.06 -28.53
C MET A 1 -18.67 47.63 -28.07
N ASN A 2 -19.10 46.70 -28.92
CA ASN A 2 -19.42 45.30 -28.54
C ASN A 2 -18.32 44.29 -28.82
N SER A 3 -17.39 44.54 -29.72
CA SER A 3 -16.32 43.57 -30.10
C SER A 3 -15.36 43.23 -28.95
N ARG A 4 -15.05 44.17 -28.06
CA ARG A 4 -14.20 43.91 -26.87
C ARG A 4 -14.90 42.99 -25.86
N ARG A 5 -16.21 43.06 -25.70
CA ARG A 5 -16.99 42.21 -24.82
C ARG A 5 -17.02 40.75 -25.33
N TYR A 6 -17.15 40.54 -26.63
CA TYR A 6 -17.08 39.20 -27.25
C TYR A 6 -15.70 38.60 -27.15
N LEU A 7 -14.64 39.40 -27.25
CA LEU A 7 -13.26 38.92 -27.09
C LEU A 7 -13.00 38.45 -25.65
N HIS A 8 -13.47 39.18 -24.64
CA HIS A 8 -13.36 38.74 -23.23
C HIS A 8 -14.19 37.49 -22.94
N MET A 9 -15.41 37.35 -23.48
CA MET A 9 -16.22 36.15 -23.34
C MET A 9 -15.57 34.92 -23.99
N LEU A 10 -14.97 35.05 -25.15
CA LEU A 10 -14.23 33.99 -25.82
C LEU A 10 -12.99 33.58 -25.02
N LEU A 11 -12.28 34.53 -24.45
CA LEU A 11 -11.08 34.28 -23.66
C LEU A 11 -11.43 33.55 -22.33
N VAL A 12 -12.52 33.96 -21.67
CA VAL A 12 -13.03 33.26 -20.46
C VAL A 12 -13.51 31.85 -20.79
N ALA A 13 -14.23 31.67 -21.91
CA ALA A 13 -14.67 30.34 -22.34
C ALA A 13 -13.50 29.41 -22.70
N ALA A 14 -12.44 29.95 -23.32
CA ALA A 14 -11.23 29.16 -23.62
C ALA A 14 -10.46 28.78 -22.35
N VAL A 15 -10.38 29.65 -21.35
CA VAL A 15 -9.74 29.34 -20.05
C VAL A 15 -10.54 28.32 -19.27
N THR A 16 -11.88 28.43 -19.24
CA THR A 16 -12.72 27.44 -18.55
C THR A 16 -12.69 26.06 -19.23
N ALA A 17 -12.64 26.01 -20.57
CA ALA A 17 -12.47 24.76 -21.30
C ALA A 17 -11.10 24.10 -21.06
N GLY A 18 -10.04 24.89 -20.88
CA GLY A 18 -8.71 24.41 -20.53
C GLY A 18 -8.60 23.82 -19.12
N LEU A 19 -9.36 24.34 -18.16
CA LEU A 19 -9.39 23.80 -16.78
C LEU A 19 -10.18 22.48 -16.65
N ALA A 20 -11.13 22.22 -17.53
CA ALA A 20 -11.88 20.95 -17.57
C ALA A 20 -11.04 19.77 -18.08
N GLY A 21 -9.89 20.02 -18.70
CA GLY A 21 -8.98 19.00 -19.22
C GLY A 21 -8.01 18.37 -18.20
N CYS A 22 -7.96 18.87 -16.96
CA CYS A 22 -7.25 18.18 -15.89
C CYS A 22 -8.02 16.91 -15.53
N GLY A 23 -7.68 15.79 -16.18
CA GLY A 23 -8.26 14.47 -15.97
C GLY A 23 -8.02 13.97 -14.53
N PHE A 24 -8.64 14.59 -13.54
CA PHE A 24 -8.70 14.09 -12.17
C PHE A 24 -9.57 12.83 -12.15
N HIS A 25 -8.93 11.69 -12.39
CA HIS A 25 -9.60 10.41 -12.19
C HIS A 25 -9.58 10.09 -10.70
N LEU A 26 -10.72 10.16 -10.05
CA LEU A 26 -10.90 9.58 -8.71
C LEU A 26 -10.42 8.13 -8.77
N ARG A 27 -9.50 7.75 -7.87
CA ARG A 27 -8.99 6.39 -7.74
C ARG A 27 -10.19 5.48 -7.49
N GLY A 28 -10.66 4.80 -8.54
CA GLY A 28 -11.77 3.86 -8.47
C GLY A 28 -11.47 2.75 -7.47
N ALA A 29 -12.52 2.12 -6.92
CA ALA A 29 -12.39 0.91 -6.12
C ALA A 29 -11.59 -0.13 -6.93
N MET A 30 -10.63 -0.82 -6.28
CA MET A 30 -9.89 -1.88 -6.95
C MET A 30 -10.86 -3.02 -7.28
N ASP A 31 -10.86 -3.42 -8.53
CA ASP A 31 -11.64 -4.56 -9.01
C ASP A 31 -10.85 -5.85 -8.80
N PHE A 32 -11.42 -6.79 -8.07
CA PHE A 32 -10.83 -8.10 -7.79
C PHE A 32 -11.62 -9.18 -8.49
N ALA A 33 -10.94 -10.22 -8.97
CA ALA A 33 -11.56 -11.42 -9.53
C ALA A 33 -12.23 -12.31 -8.46
N PHE A 34 -12.28 -11.87 -7.21
CA PHE A 34 -12.87 -12.57 -6.06
C PHE A 34 -13.69 -11.60 -5.20
N ASP A 35 -14.71 -12.14 -4.53
CA ASP A 35 -15.56 -11.40 -3.61
C ASP A 35 -15.12 -11.59 -2.16
N THR A 36 -14.57 -12.76 -1.83
CA THR A 36 -14.21 -13.13 -0.45
C THR A 36 -12.75 -13.58 -0.35
N VAL A 37 -12.09 -13.13 0.73
CA VAL A 37 -10.65 -13.38 0.95
C VAL A 37 -10.36 -13.61 2.42
N ALA A 38 -9.43 -14.52 2.71
CA ALA A 38 -8.82 -14.66 4.02
C ALA A 38 -7.39 -14.13 4.00
N VAL A 39 -6.93 -13.60 5.12
CA VAL A 39 -5.54 -13.18 5.34
C VAL A 39 -4.97 -13.99 6.49
N THR A 40 -3.80 -14.57 6.30
CA THR A 40 -3.10 -15.35 7.34
C THR A 40 -1.67 -14.86 7.55
N PRO A 41 -1.17 -14.82 8.78
CA PRO A 41 -1.96 -14.93 10.02
C PRO A 41 -2.88 -13.71 10.21
N GLU A 42 -4.01 -13.90 10.87
CA GLU A 42 -4.93 -12.78 11.17
C GLU A 42 -4.32 -11.77 12.14
N THR A 43 -3.38 -12.24 12.95
CA THR A 43 -2.65 -11.46 13.95
C THR A 43 -1.15 -11.67 13.80
N GLY A 44 -0.39 -10.65 14.14
CA GLY A 44 1.07 -10.63 13.99
C GLY A 44 1.52 -9.67 12.89
N GLY A 45 2.59 -8.93 13.17
CA GLY A 45 3.04 -7.86 12.28
C GLY A 45 2.06 -6.67 12.23
N ALA A 46 2.30 -5.78 11.31
CA ALA A 46 1.48 -4.58 11.11
C ALA A 46 0.74 -4.59 9.77
N VAL A 47 1.26 -5.33 8.78
CA VAL A 47 0.74 -5.35 7.41
C VAL A 47 -0.56 -6.16 7.32
N ALA A 48 -0.64 -7.35 7.94
CA ALA A 48 -1.85 -8.17 7.90
C ALA A 48 -3.08 -7.47 8.50
N PRO A 49 -3.02 -6.86 9.71
CA PRO A 49 -4.15 -6.12 10.26
C PRO A 49 -4.58 -4.92 9.41
N GLU A 50 -3.65 -4.20 8.76
CA GLU A 50 -3.99 -3.09 7.87
C GLU A 50 -4.63 -3.59 6.58
N LEU A 51 -4.13 -4.68 6.01
CA LEU A 51 -4.71 -5.32 4.83
C LEU A 51 -6.14 -5.78 5.11
N ILE A 52 -6.37 -6.47 6.24
CA ILE A 52 -7.70 -6.89 6.71
C ILE A 52 -8.66 -5.70 6.81
N ARG A 53 -8.22 -4.62 7.47
CA ARG A 53 -9.03 -3.41 7.61
C ARG A 53 -9.37 -2.77 6.26
N THR A 54 -8.42 -2.78 5.32
CA THR A 54 -8.62 -2.19 3.99
C THR A 54 -9.55 -3.03 3.11
N LEU A 55 -9.51 -4.36 3.24
CA LEU A 55 -10.40 -5.28 2.52
C LEU A 55 -11.82 -5.32 3.08
N GLY A 56 -11.99 -4.96 4.36
CA GLY A 56 -13.29 -4.75 5.00
C GLY A 56 -14.23 -5.96 4.89
N ASP A 57 -15.41 -5.73 4.31
CA ASP A 57 -16.49 -6.73 4.23
C ASP A 57 -16.16 -7.96 3.37
N ARG A 58 -15.05 -7.93 2.60
CA ARG A 58 -14.56 -9.07 1.82
C ARG A 58 -13.87 -10.12 2.66
N ILE A 59 -13.48 -9.79 3.91
CA ILE A 59 -12.74 -10.70 4.78
C ILE A 59 -13.63 -11.84 5.27
N ARG A 60 -13.11 -13.05 5.15
CA ARG A 60 -13.69 -14.28 5.72
C ARG A 60 -12.64 -15.04 6.51
N PRO A 61 -13.01 -15.76 7.57
CA PRO A 61 -12.08 -16.64 8.27
C PRO A 61 -11.66 -17.80 7.35
N VAL A 62 -10.43 -18.29 7.53
CA VAL A 62 -9.92 -19.44 6.75
C VAL A 62 -10.77 -20.69 6.95
N VAL A 63 -11.22 -20.91 8.20
CA VAL A 63 -12.19 -21.96 8.55
C VAL A 63 -13.54 -21.28 8.77
N PRO A 64 -14.49 -21.41 7.83
CA PRO A 64 -15.79 -20.76 7.97
C PRO A 64 -16.56 -21.33 9.17
N LYS A 65 -17.25 -20.45 9.87
CA LYS A 65 -18.24 -20.86 10.87
C LYS A 65 -19.49 -21.39 10.17
N GLN A 66 -20.34 -22.09 10.94
CA GLN A 66 -21.63 -22.56 10.45
C GLN A 66 -22.39 -21.38 9.80
N ASP A 67 -22.89 -21.56 8.58
CA ASP A 67 -23.60 -20.56 7.77
C ASP A 67 -22.74 -19.42 7.19
N GLN A 68 -21.40 -19.51 7.24
CA GLN A 68 -20.51 -18.55 6.58
C GLN A 68 -19.96 -19.11 5.27
N GLU A 69 -19.95 -18.25 4.24
CA GLU A 69 -19.34 -18.57 2.95
C GLU A 69 -17.81 -18.67 3.11
N PRO A 70 -17.18 -19.73 2.57
CA PRO A 70 -15.73 -19.87 2.62
C PRO A 70 -15.03 -18.78 1.80
N PRO A 71 -13.76 -18.44 2.12
CA PRO A 71 -13.00 -17.51 1.29
C PRO A 71 -12.73 -18.13 -0.08
N GLN A 72 -12.82 -17.34 -1.14
CA GLN A 72 -12.44 -17.75 -2.50
C GLN A 72 -10.93 -17.79 -2.69
N VAL A 73 -10.22 -16.92 -1.95
CA VAL A 73 -8.76 -16.83 -1.96
C VAL A 73 -8.20 -16.64 -0.55
N ILE A 74 -6.95 -17.04 -0.37
CA ILE A 74 -6.19 -16.88 0.88
C ILE A 74 -4.90 -16.14 0.55
N VAL A 75 -4.64 -15.05 1.27
CA VAL A 75 -3.37 -14.33 1.25
C VAL A 75 -2.58 -14.72 2.48
N ASP A 76 -1.49 -15.43 2.28
CA ASP A 76 -0.57 -15.81 3.36
C ASP A 76 0.55 -14.76 3.45
N ILE A 77 0.63 -14.03 4.55
CA ILE A 77 1.79 -13.18 4.90
C ILE A 77 2.83 -14.09 5.56
N LEU A 78 3.88 -14.42 4.83
CA LEU A 78 4.87 -15.42 5.26
C LEU A 78 5.89 -14.83 6.23
N SER A 79 6.27 -13.57 6.02
CA SER A 79 7.18 -12.85 6.92
C SER A 79 7.02 -11.34 6.77
N GLU A 80 7.25 -10.64 7.87
CA GLU A 80 7.39 -9.18 7.93
C GLU A 80 8.67 -8.86 8.70
N GLY A 81 9.54 -8.04 8.13
CA GLY A 81 10.82 -7.67 8.73
C GLY A 81 11.05 -6.17 8.65
N ARG A 82 11.39 -5.56 9.79
CA ARG A 82 11.84 -4.16 9.91
C ARG A 82 13.33 -4.15 10.19
N GLU A 83 14.05 -3.35 9.44
CA GLU A 83 15.49 -3.19 9.59
C GLU A 83 15.84 -1.71 9.67
N LYS A 84 16.87 -1.40 10.45
CA LYS A 84 17.49 -0.10 10.54
C LYS A 84 18.99 -0.30 10.44
N SER A 85 19.63 0.28 9.45
CA SER A 85 21.08 0.19 9.21
C SER A 85 21.72 1.56 9.10
N VAL A 86 22.95 1.69 9.58
CA VAL A 86 23.74 2.91 9.41
C VAL A 86 24.21 2.98 7.96
N VAL A 87 23.90 4.09 7.28
CA VAL A 87 24.33 4.33 5.87
C VAL A 87 25.20 5.57 5.73
N GLY A 88 25.26 6.43 6.76
CA GLY A 88 26.09 7.62 6.75
C GLY A 88 26.74 7.92 8.10
N THR A 89 28.04 8.25 8.06
CA THR A 89 28.82 8.75 9.20
C THR A 89 29.57 10.02 8.81
N ASN A 90 29.88 10.85 9.80
CA ASN A 90 30.77 12.00 9.59
C ASN A 90 32.26 11.58 9.66
N SER A 91 33.16 12.54 9.45
CA SER A 91 34.62 12.32 9.51
C SER A 91 35.14 11.85 10.87
N SER A 92 34.37 12.03 11.94
CA SER A 92 34.65 11.55 13.29
C SER A 92 34.07 10.18 13.60
N GLY A 93 33.42 9.52 12.61
CA GLY A 93 32.79 8.21 12.78
C GLY A 93 31.40 8.23 13.44
N GLN A 94 30.86 9.42 13.76
CA GLN A 94 29.53 9.54 14.35
C GLN A 94 28.45 9.32 13.28
N VAL A 95 27.40 8.57 13.64
CA VAL A 95 26.25 8.30 12.74
C VAL A 95 25.53 9.60 12.38
N ARG A 96 25.22 9.76 11.10
CA ARG A 96 24.47 10.89 10.55
C ARG A 96 23.23 10.47 9.79
N GLU A 97 23.18 9.24 9.33
CA GLU A 97 22.07 8.75 8.52
C GLU A 97 21.82 7.26 8.75
N PHE A 98 20.55 6.91 8.89
CA PHE A 98 20.09 5.54 8.91
C PHE A 98 19.23 5.28 7.67
N GLN A 99 19.27 4.06 7.17
CA GLN A 99 18.29 3.52 6.25
C GLN A 99 17.32 2.61 7.01
N LEU A 100 16.04 2.91 6.88
CA LEU A 100 14.94 2.10 7.35
C LEU A 100 14.47 1.22 6.20
N ARG A 101 14.21 -0.05 6.46
CA ARG A 101 13.69 -1.00 5.48
C ARG A 101 12.57 -1.82 6.10
N LEU A 102 11.47 -1.93 5.34
CA LEU A 102 10.36 -2.83 5.65
C LEU A 102 10.22 -3.83 4.50
N ARG A 103 10.27 -5.13 4.82
CA ARG A 103 10.11 -6.22 3.85
C ARG A 103 8.95 -7.10 4.26
N VAL A 104 8.16 -7.52 3.27
CA VAL A 104 7.05 -8.44 3.46
C VAL A 104 7.09 -9.50 2.38
N LYS A 105 7.13 -10.76 2.78
CA LYS A 105 6.95 -11.90 1.89
C LYS A 105 5.53 -12.40 2.00
N PHE A 106 4.92 -12.66 0.87
CA PHE A 106 3.54 -13.14 0.80
C PHE A 106 3.35 -14.06 -0.39
N ARG A 107 2.28 -14.83 -0.35
CA ARG A 107 1.72 -15.56 -1.50
C ARG A 107 0.21 -15.48 -1.49
N MET A 108 -0.42 -15.82 -2.61
CA MET A 108 -1.87 -15.92 -2.70
C MET A 108 -2.24 -17.26 -3.32
N ARG A 109 -3.22 -17.94 -2.74
CA ARG A 109 -3.67 -19.26 -3.18
C ARG A 109 -5.18 -19.41 -3.05
N THR A 110 -5.75 -20.41 -3.70
CA THR A 110 -7.12 -20.84 -3.43
C THR A 110 -7.17 -21.70 -2.15
N PRO A 111 -8.35 -21.89 -1.52
CA PRO A 111 -8.50 -22.80 -0.38
C PRO A 111 -8.08 -24.25 -0.70
N GLN A 112 -8.18 -24.66 -1.97
CA GLN A 112 -7.76 -25.98 -2.45
C GLN A 112 -6.24 -26.12 -2.62
N GLY A 113 -5.48 -25.03 -2.36
CA GLY A 113 -4.02 -25.02 -2.40
C GLY A 113 -3.40 -24.58 -3.72
N ARG A 114 -4.19 -24.23 -4.74
CA ARG A 114 -3.65 -23.73 -6.01
C ARG A 114 -3.06 -22.33 -5.82
N THR A 115 -1.83 -22.14 -6.23
CA THR A 115 -1.14 -20.86 -6.18
C THR A 115 -1.66 -19.92 -7.26
N LEU A 116 -2.01 -18.70 -6.87
CA LEU A 116 -2.44 -17.60 -7.73
C LEU A 116 -1.34 -16.54 -7.86
N ILE A 117 -0.61 -16.28 -6.76
CA ILE A 117 0.60 -15.47 -6.72
C ILE A 117 1.63 -16.28 -5.97
N GLU A 118 2.75 -16.57 -6.64
CA GLU A 118 3.90 -17.24 -6.04
C GLU A 118 4.49 -16.43 -4.89
N GLU A 119 5.28 -17.09 -4.03
CA GLU A 119 6.00 -16.39 -2.97
C GLU A 119 6.77 -15.21 -3.54
N THR A 120 6.42 -14.04 -3.08
CA THR A 120 6.91 -12.76 -3.60
C THR A 120 7.25 -11.84 -2.43
N GLU A 121 8.36 -11.12 -2.55
CA GLU A 121 8.75 -10.09 -1.60
C GLU A 121 8.38 -8.71 -2.13
N ILE A 122 7.85 -7.86 -1.24
CA ILE A 122 7.72 -6.42 -1.42
C ILE A 122 8.61 -5.76 -0.38
N ALA A 123 9.44 -4.82 -0.81
CA ALA A 123 10.29 -4.06 0.09
C ALA A 123 10.10 -2.56 -0.13
N GLN A 124 10.13 -1.80 0.95
CA GLN A 124 10.19 -0.35 0.98
C GLN A 124 11.40 0.08 1.79
N GLN A 125 11.99 1.20 1.41
CA GLN A 125 13.09 1.80 2.16
C GLN A 125 12.95 3.31 2.22
N ARG A 126 13.45 3.91 3.32
CA ARG A 126 13.51 5.36 3.54
C ARG A 126 14.80 5.67 4.28
N ASP A 127 15.43 6.75 3.92
CA ASP A 127 16.58 7.27 4.64
C ASP A 127 16.11 8.34 5.65
N ILE A 128 16.72 8.33 6.83
CA ILE A 128 16.43 9.27 7.91
C ILE A 128 17.73 9.85 8.46
N SER A 129 17.84 11.17 8.49
CA SER A 129 18.96 11.84 9.12
C SER A 129 18.93 11.64 10.64
N PHE A 130 20.08 11.49 11.26
CA PHE A 130 20.23 11.33 12.70
C PHE A 130 20.95 12.50 13.34
N SER A 131 20.48 12.89 14.54
CA SER A 131 21.09 13.92 15.38
C SER A 131 20.92 13.55 16.84
N GLU A 132 22.02 13.51 17.56
CA GLU A 132 22.04 13.19 19.01
C GLU A 132 21.24 14.19 19.86
N VAL A 133 21.12 15.45 19.42
CA VAL A 133 20.32 16.47 20.11
C VAL A 133 18.83 16.36 19.88
N ALA A 134 18.40 15.52 18.95
CA ALA A 134 17.00 15.42 18.51
C ALA A 134 16.46 13.98 18.54
N VAL A 135 17.00 13.13 19.42
CA VAL A 135 16.70 11.68 19.43
C VAL A 135 15.20 11.39 19.50
N LEU A 136 14.48 11.99 20.45
CA LEU A 136 13.04 11.75 20.62
C LEU A 136 12.21 12.13 19.38
N SER A 137 12.57 13.25 18.73
CA SER A 137 11.87 13.65 17.50
C SER A 137 12.19 12.71 16.33
N LYS A 138 13.41 12.17 16.28
CA LYS A 138 13.83 11.21 15.28
C LYS A 138 13.20 9.83 15.47
N GLU A 139 12.98 9.39 16.70
CA GLU A 139 12.21 8.17 16.99
C GLU A 139 10.74 8.32 16.55
N ALA A 140 10.13 9.47 16.79
CA ALA A 140 8.77 9.75 16.31
C ALA A 140 8.69 9.78 14.79
N GLU A 141 9.67 10.41 14.10
CA GLU A 141 9.78 10.43 12.64
C GLU A 141 9.97 9.02 12.07
N GLU A 142 10.85 8.22 12.67
CA GLU A 142 11.04 6.80 12.29
C GLU A 142 9.73 6.01 12.35
N GLY A 143 8.96 6.18 13.42
CA GLY A 143 7.65 5.54 13.58
C GLY A 143 6.65 5.96 12.50
N LEU A 144 6.68 7.23 12.06
CA LEU A 144 5.87 7.72 10.94
C LEU A 144 6.30 7.08 9.62
N LEU A 145 7.59 7.07 9.33
CA LEU A 145 8.13 6.48 8.11
C LEU A 145 7.81 4.99 7.99
N PHE A 146 7.89 4.22 9.10
CA PHE A 146 7.47 2.82 9.06
C PHE A 146 5.98 2.65 8.77
N ARG A 147 5.11 3.52 9.29
CA ARG A 147 3.67 3.50 8.98
C ARG A 147 3.41 3.82 7.50
N ASP A 148 4.10 4.81 6.95
CA ASP A 148 3.98 5.18 5.55
C ASP A 148 4.44 4.03 4.63
N MET A 149 5.61 3.42 4.92
CA MET A 149 6.09 2.25 4.19
C MET A 149 5.12 1.06 4.29
N GLN A 150 4.49 0.85 5.44
CA GLN A 150 3.49 -0.19 5.65
C GLN A 150 2.27 0.05 4.75
N SER A 151 1.73 1.27 4.72
CA SER A 151 0.61 1.62 3.85
C SER A 151 0.98 1.48 2.37
N ASP A 152 2.19 1.87 1.97
CA ASP A 152 2.70 1.66 0.61
C ASP A 152 2.74 0.17 0.23
N ILE A 153 3.18 -0.70 1.15
CA ILE A 153 3.20 -2.17 0.94
C ILE A 153 1.79 -2.71 0.80
N VAL A 154 0.87 -2.33 1.68
CA VAL A 154 -0.55 -2.74 1.59
C VAL A 154 -1.15 -2.35 0.24
N GLN A 155 -0.89 -1.14 -0.23
CA GLN A 155 -1.35 -0.69 -1.55
C GLN A 155 -0.72 -1.52 -2.70
N GLN A 156 0.53 -1.94 -2.56
CA GLN A 156 1.17 -2.81 -3.56
C GLN A 156 0.59 -4.22 -3.53
N LEU A 157 0.32 -4.78 -2.34
CA LEU A 157 -0.37 -6.05 -2.17
C LEU A 157 -1.73 -6.03 -2.88
N LEU A 158 -2.55 -5.03 -2.60
CA LEU A 158 -3.87 -4.87 -3.21
C LEU A 158 -3.79 -4.79 -4.75
N ARG A 159 -2.82 -4.03 -5.30
CA ARG A 159 -2.62 -3.97 -6.75
C ARG A 159 -2.24 -5.33 -7.35
N ARG A 160 -1.38 -6.11 -6.67
CA ARG A 160 -1.00 -7.45 -7.14
C ARG A 160 -2.17 -8.42 -7.06
N MET A 161 -2.98 -8.34 -6.02
CA MET A 161 -4.23 -9.13 -5.88
C MET A 161 -5.23 -8.78 -7.00
N ALA A 162 -5.39 -7.49 -7.33
CA ALA A 162 -6.27 -7.03 -8.41
C ALA A 162 -5.75 -7.41 -9.82
N ALA A 163 -4.46 -7.69 -9.96
CA ALA A 163 -3.88 -8.16 -11.21
C ALA A 163 -4.24 -9.62 -11.54
N VAL A 164 -4.66 -10.42 -10.57
CA VAL A 164 -5.19 -11.76 -10.78
C VAL A 164 -6.55 -11.66 -11.46
N LYS A 165 -6.69 -12.19 -12.68
CA LYS A 165 -7.90 -12.05 -13.50
C LYS A 165 -8.82 -13.25 -13.45
N THR A 166 -8.30 -14.43 -13.13
CA THR A 166 -9.05 -15.68 -13.10
C THR A 166 -8.71 -16.50 -11.89
N LEU A 167 -9.73 -17.07 -11.24
CA LEU A 167 -9.60 -18.04 -10.15
C LEU A 167 -9.69 -19.47 -10.65
N SER A 168 -10.15 -19.66 -11.88
CA SER A 168 -10.23 -20.96 -12.57
C SER A 168 -9.01 -21.20 -13.45
N PRO A 169 -8.66 -22.47 -13.74
CA PRO A 169 -7.60 -22.82 -14.69
C PRO A 169 -7.91 -22.32 -16.10
#